data_01fdecfdcaceaee0c25357435ab36b25
#
_entry.id   01fdecfdcaceaee0c25357435ab36b25
#
_cell.length_a   1.000
_cell.length_b   1.000
_cell.length_c   1.000
_cell.angle_alpha   90.00
_cell.angle_beta   90.00
_cell.angle_gamma   90.00
#
_symmetry.space_group_name_H-M   'P 1'
#
loop_
_entity.id
_entity.type
_entity.pdbx_description
1 polymer ?
#
loop_
_entity_poly.entity_id
_entity_poly.type
_entity_poly.pdbx_seq_one_letter_code
_entity_poly.pdbx_strand_id
1 'polypeptide(L)'
;MHDAPLRTLSRYRAVLTSAARHGLSRWLAVTALPAVLLVPLLTSSAARVQAVGDGPSGGAVPTANWALSGSASADSTESGNPASNAIDGDAGTNWCTSAWTGTLTIDLGQVRSLDDLGITLDSASPSASATIKTAATSGNWQAVPAASNVALDPGNPMYIPLPPGTRARYAELTVYSDTGADVCVGEFRTFGPDPAAAGLDFGSDLSFTSQELAAGAKFTYHGRQQSPVQIMRENGANYVRMRLWVDPPPGYSNLASDLALARSVQAAGMKIYLDVMYSDFWADPQHQDIPAAWQGQDLAQLTSTVQSYTQQVISAFAKQGTPVDMVSIGNEIRNGILWPVGQVNDPTNPADYDNLATLLKAGVAGARAGNPAGHQLLVMMHYDQGGNNSLSQAFFQNLVTQGVPFDVIGLSYYPFFHGTISAMRQNVDALAGQFHKKIVIAETQYPWTLANGNSPIGDSTGNFVWQPSQLSPGYPASPGGQLSFLTDEMSILAQVPDGLGAGLFYWAPDWIPGVPWEPGTGIGTPNANLTLFNSQGVALPSIGLFRNPAAVCQSYDPWDVPCVVGG
;
A
#
# COMPACT_ATOMS: atom_id res chain seq x y z
N MET A 1 1.73 17.02 -24.63
CA MET A 1 1.01 18.31 -24.54
C MET A 1 -0.20 18.11 -23.65
N HIS A 2 -0.06 18.24 -22.33
CA HIS A 2 -1.17 18.49 -21.40
C HIS A 2 -0.55 18.93 -20.08
N ASP A 3 -0.40 20.25 -19.92
CA ASP A 3 -0.10 20.92 -18.66
C ASP A 3 -1.38 21.06 -17.85
N ALA A 4 -1.71 20.12 -16.97
CA ALA A 4 -2.91 20.25 -16.19
C ALA A 4 -2.95 19.65 -14.77
N PRO A 5 -1.87 19.32 -14.07
CA PRO A 5 -1.97 19.15 -12.61
C PRO A 5 -1.34 20.28 -11.79
N LEU A 6 -0.57 21.20 -12.38
CA LEU A 6 0.18 22.20 -11.61
C LEU A 6 -0.65 23.34 -11.00
N ARG A 7 -1.93 23.50 -11.38
CA ARG A 7 -2.75 24.60 -10.85
C ARG A 7 -3.34 24.35 -9.45
N THR A 8 -3.43 23.14 -9.02
CA THR A 8 -4.01 22.81 -7.69
C THR A 8 -3.00 23.05 -6.57
N LEU A 9 -1.73 22.77 -6.81
CA LEU A 9 -0.66 22.97 -5.83
C LEU A 9 -0.27 24.45 -5.65
N SER A 10 -0.50 25.32 -6.65
CA SER A 10 -0.21 26.76 -6.50
C SER A 10 -1.14 27.49 -5.52
N ARG A 11 -2.28 26.90 -5.16
CA ARG A 11 -3.16 27.45 -4.12
C ARG A 11 -2.62 27.28 -2.71
N TYR A 12 -1.76 26.29 -2.51
CA TYR A 12 -1.10 26.05 -1.21
C TYR A 12 -0.05 27.13 -0.85
N ARG A 13 0.56 27.77 -1.85
CA ARG A 13 1.55 28.82 -1.60
C ARG A 13 0.98 30.12 -1.02
N ALA A 14 -0.31 30.37 -1.20
CA ALA A 14 -0.94 31.63 -0.76
C ALA A 14 -1.35 31.62 0.72
N VAL A 15 -1.44 30.47 1.36
CA VAL A 15 -1.88 30.34 2.78
C VAL A 15 -0.71 30.43 3.74
N LEU A 16 0.50 30.04 3.34
CA LEU A 16 1.68 29.99 4.21
C LEU A 16 2.27 31.35 4.60
N THR A 17 1.88 32.46 3.94
CA THR A 17 2.46 33.78 4.22
C THR A 17 1.66 34.65 5.19
N SER A 18 0.49 34.23 5.66
CA SER A 18 -0.41 35.04 6.50
C SER A 18 -0.39 34.76 8.00
N ALA A 19 0.19 33.65 8.47
CA ALA A 19 0.06 33.20 9.87
C ALA A 19 1.18 33.68 10.83
N ALA A 20 2.16 34.46 10.36
CA ALA A 20 3.34 34.84 11.16
C ALA A 20 3.23 36.18 11.93
N ARG A 21 2.05 36.76 12.12
CA ARG A 21 1.89 37.98 12.92
C ARG A 21 0.62 37.95 13.76
N HIS A 22 0.79 37.75 15.06
CA HIS A 22 0.02 38.12 16.28
C HIS A 22 -0.05 36.91 17.23
N GLY A 23 0.44 37.04 18.45
CA GLY A 23 0.38 37.89 19.53
C GLY A 23 0.68 37.16 20.81
N LEU A 24 1.69 37.60 21.51
CA LEU A 24 1.96 37.27 22.93
C LEU A 24 0.80 37.72 23.83
N SER A 25 0.31 36.87 24.73
CA SER A 25 0.23 37.24 26.16
C SER A 25 -0.62 36.30 27.02
N ARG A 26 -0.05 36.09 28.23
CA ARG A 26 -0.64 35.81 29.55
C ARG A 26 -0.79 34.35 30.00
N TRP A 27 0.22 33.97 30.77
CA TRP A 27 0.19 32.91 31.79
C TRP A 27 -0.59 33.35 33.02
N LEU A 28 -1.47 32.48 33.53
CA LEU A 28 -1.93 32.51 34.92
C LEU A 28 -1.72 31.10 35.50
N ALA A 29 -0.87 31.06 36.50
CA ALA A 29 -0.59 29.88 37.30
C ALA A 29 -1.74 29.64 38.30
N VAL A 30 -2.19 28.40 38.40
CA VAL A 30 -3.02 27.90 39.50
C VAL A 30 -2.33 26.67 40.08
N THR A 31 -1.87 26.86 41.34
CA THR A 31 -1.35 25.79 42.21
C THR A 31 -2.50 25.01 42.84
N ALA A 32 -2.51 23.70 42.79
CA ALA A 32 -3.34 22.86 43.66
C ALA A 32 -2.53 21.68 44.21
N LEU A 33 -2.58 21.50 45.50
CA LEU A 33 -1.95 20.47 46.32
C LEU A 33 -2.60 19.09 46.12
N PRO A 34 -1.87 17.98 46.40
CA PRO A 34 -2.39 16.62 46.23
C PRO A 34 -3.18 16.15 47.46
N ALA A 35 -4.34 15.58 47.25
CA ALA A 35 -5.07 14.80 48.24
C ALA A 35 -4.71 13.33 48.08
N VAL A 36 -4.17 12.72 49.16
CA VAL A 36 -3.91 11.30 49.29
C VAL A 36 -5.23 10.60 49.65
N LEU A 37 -5.71 9.71 48.77
CA LEU A 37 -6.80 8.80 49.07
C LEU A 37 -6.25 7.36 49.17
N LEU A 38 -6.30 6.82 50.39
CA LEU A 38 -6.10 5.39 50.67
C LEU A 38 -7.30 4.61 50.10
N VAL A 39 -7.03 3.63 49.27
CA VAL A 39 -8.01 2.63 48.80
C VAL A 39 -7.61 1.27 49.39
N PRO A 40 -8.53 0.51 50.01
CA PRO A 40 -8.23 -0.79 50.58
C PRO A 40 -8.08 -1.87 49.53
N LEU A 41 -7.09 -2.74 49.72
CA LEU A 41 -6.87 -3.96 48.93
C LEU A 41 -8.06 -4.93 49.11
N LEU A 42 -8.83 -5.11 48.05
CA LEU A 42 -9.73 -6.25 47.90
C LEU A 42 -9.01 -7.31 47.07
N THR A 43 -8.69 -8.42 47.71
CA THR A 43 -8.23 -9.65 47.06
C THR A 43 -9.37 -10.26 46.26
N SER A 44 -9.31 -10.16 44.94
CA SER A 44 -10.18 -10.93 44.04
C SER A 44 -9.42 -12.13 43.49
N SER A 45 -9.96 -13.30 43.76
CA SER A 45 -9.55 -14.58 43.19
C SER A 45 -9.52 -14.54 41.68
N ALA A 46 -8.34 -14.79 41.09
CA ALA A 46 -8.16 -14.94 39.66
C ALA A 46 -8.92 -16.19 39.17
N ALA A 47 -10.03 -15.95 38.50
CA ALA A 47 -10.60 -17.00 37.65
C ALA A 47 -9.62 -17.20 36.47
N ARG A 48 -9.06 -18.39 36.38
CA ARG A 48 -8.31 -18.83 35.19
C ARG A 48 -9.28 -18.83 34.01
N VAL A 49 -9.11 -17.87 33.13
CA VAL A 49 -9.61 -17.98 31.75
C VAL A 49 -8.79 -19.09 31.12
N GLN A 50 -9.42 -20.24 30.88
CA GLN A 50 -8.85 -21.27 30.02
C GLN A 50 -8.57 -20.61 28.66
N ALA A 51 -7.31 -20.62 28.26
CA ALA A 51 -6.93 -20.34 26.88
C ALA A 51 -7.70 -21.33 26.00
N VAL A 52 -8.58 -20.79 25.17
CA VAL A 52 -9.12 -21.52 24.02
C VAL A 52 -7.91 -21.83 23.16
N GLY A 53 -7.66 -23.12 22.97
CA GLY A 53 -6.46 -23.63 22.30
C GLY A 53 -6.27 -22.94 20.97
N ASP A 54 -5.03 -22.48 20.76
CA ASP A 54 -4.51 -22.08 19.45
C ASP A 54 -4.73 -23.28 18.50
N GLY A 55 -5.73 -23.13 17.62
CA GLY A 55 -5.75 -23.93 16.40
C GLY A 55 -4.45 -23.65 15.64
N PRO A 56 -3.94 -24.60 14.85
CA PRO A 56 -2.65 -24.46 14.22
C PRO A 56 -2.61 -23.14 13.44
N SER A 57 -1.67 -22.30 13.81
CA SER A 57 -1.29 -21.09 13.08
C SER A 57 -0.58 -21.49 11.77
N GLY A 58 -1.31 -22.13 10.88
CA GLY A 58 -0.98 -22.18 9.48
C GLY A 58 -1.23 -20.78 8.96
N GLY A 59 -0.20 -19.94 8.88
CA GLY A 59 -0.28 -18.69 8.15
C GLY A 59 -0.85 -18.99 6.76
N ALA A 60 -1.88 -18.25 6.35
CA ALA A 60 -2.41 -18.37 4.99
C ALA A 60 -1.22 -18.22 4.04
N VAL A 61 -0.98 -19.23 3.19
CA VAL A 61 0.07 -19.13 2.17
C VAL A 61 -0.40 -18.05 1.21
N PRO A 62 0.41 -17.00 0.96
CA PRO A 62 0.04 -15.98 0.00
C PRO A 62 -0.30 -16.60 -1.34
N THR A 63 -1.35 -16.12 -1.96
CA THR A 63 -1.84 -16.62 -3.25
C THR A 63 -1.29 -15.77 -4.38
N ALA A 64 -0.80 -16.41 -5.44
CA ALA A 64 -0.48 -15.74 -6.70
C ALA A 64 -1.64 -15.85 -7.68
N ASN A 65 -1.82 -14.85 -8.53
CA ASN A 65 -2.65 -14.94 -9.72
C ASN A 65 -1.86 -15.66 -10.85
N TRP A 66 -2.06 -16.94 -10.99
CA TRP A 66 -1.35 -17.76 -11.98
C TRP A 66 -1.72 -17.43 -13.43
N ALA A 67 -2.85 -16.73 -13.66
CA ALA A 67 -3.25 -16.31 -15.00
C ALA A 67 -2.22 -15.36 -15.63
N LEU A 68 -1.58 -14.50 -14.83
CA LEU A 68 -0.58 -13.52 -15.30
C LEU A 68 0.65 -14.15 -15.99
N SER A 69 0.98 -15.39 -15.67
CA SER A 69 2.06 -16.17 -16.30
C SER A 69 1.56 -17.19 -17.30
N GLY A 70 0.24 -17.24 -17.52
CA GLY A 70 -0.41 -18.16 -18.45
C GLY A 70 -0.53 -17.63 -19.87
N SER A 71 -1.32 -18.31 -20.66
CA SER A 71 -1.76 -17.84 -21.97
C SER A 71 -3.27 -17.97 -22.10
N ALA A 72 -3.90 -17.05 -22.84
CA ALA A 72 -5.34 -17.06 -23.06
C ALA A 72 -5.68 -17.24 -24.54
N SER A 73 -6.79 -17.92 -24.79
CA SER A 73 -7.41 -18.07 -26.11
C SER A 73 -8.93 -17.96 -25.96
N ALA A 74 -9.61 -17.50 -27.00
CA ALA A 74 -11.06 -17.36 -27.00
C ALA A 74 -11.66 -17.92 -28.32
N ASP A 75 -12.93 -18.35 -28.24
CA ASP A 75 -13.71 -18.79 -29.39
C ASP A 75 -14.20 -17.64 -30.25
N SER A 76 -14.32 -16.47 -29.66
CA SER A 76 -14.65 -15.22 -30.35
C SER A 76 -13.89 -14.05 -29.73
N THR A 77 -13.57 -13.03 -30.55
CA THR A 77 -12.79 -11.87 -30.11
C THR A 77 -13.14 -10.68 -30.98
N GLU A 78 -13.51 -9.57 -30.34
CA GLU A 78 -13.64 -8.28 -31.01
C GLU A 78 -12.26 -7.74 -31.42
N SER A 79 -12.21 -7.06 -32.56
CA SER A 79 -10.95 -6.48 -33.06
C SER A 79 -10.40 -5.41 -32.08
N GLY A 80 -9.17 -5.61 -31.66
CA GLY A 80 -8.50 -4.71 -30.69
C GLY A 80 -8.60 -5.17 -29.23
N ASN A 81 -9.44 -6.17 -28.91
CA ASN A 81 -9.68 -6.68 -27.57
C ASN A 81 -9.32 -8.17 -27.43
N PRO A 82 -8.03 -8.55 -27.57
CA PRO A 82 -7.58 -9.93 -27.62
C PRO A 82 -7.76 -10.65 -26.27
N ALA A 83 -7.86 -11.97 -26.31
CA ALA A 83 -8.00 -12.82 -25.13
C ALA A 83 -6.93 -12.58 -24.05
N SER A 84 -5.70 -12.20 -24.47
CA SER A 84 -4.60 -11.90 -23.55
C SER A 84 -4.86 -10.73 -22.61
N ASN A 85 -5.71 -9.79 -22.98
CA ASN A 85 -6.05 -8.64 -22.14
C ASN A 85 -6.81 -9.05 -20.88
N ALA A 86 -7.51 -10.18 -20.89
CA ALA A 86 -8.22 -10.66 -19.69
C ALA A 86 -7.31 -11.35 -18.65
N ILE A 87 -5.99 -11.39 -18.89
CA ILE A 87 -5.02 -12.03 -17.99
C ILE A 87 -3.72 -11.23 -17.83
N ASP A 88 -3.70 -9.95 -18.17
CA ASP A 88 -2.48 -9.15 -18.17
C ASP A 88 -2.24 -8.38 -16.86
N GLY A 89 -3.20 -8.41 -15.94
CA GLY A 89 -3.14 -7.74 -14.64
C GLY A 89 -3.57 -6.27 -14.69
N ASP A 90 -4.23 -5.86 -15.77
CA ASP A 90 -4.75 -4.50 -15.94
C ASP A 90 -6.23 -4.57 -16.37
N ALA A 91 -7.15 -4.44 -15.41
CA ALA A 91 -8.59 -4.45 -15.73
C ALA A 91 -9.04 -3.27 -16.60
N GLY A 92 -8.13 -2.36 -16.95
CA GLY A 92 -8.36 -1.29 -17.93
C GLY A 92 -8.18 -1.75 -19.38
N THR A 93 -7.64 -2.94 -19.62
CA THR A 93 -7.63 -3.63 -20.90
C THR A 93 -8.66 -4.75 -20.89
N ASN A 94 -9.19 -5.14 -22.06
CA ASN A 94 -10.33 -6.06 -22.11
C ASN A 94 -10.17 -7.12 -23.17
N TRP A 95 -10.66 -8.33 -22.89
CA TRP A 95 -11.15 -9.23 -23.91
C TRP A 95 -12.64 -8.98 -24.12
N CYS A 96 -13.06 -8.69 -25.33
CA CYS A 96 -14.46 -8.54 -25.67
C CYS A 96 -14.92 -9.66 -26.60
N THR A 97 -16.11 -10.21 -26.35
CA THR A 97 -16.77 -11.14 -27.28
C THR A 97 -17.19 -10.41 -28.56
N SER A 98 -17.31 -11.10 -29.67
CA SER A 98 -17.88 -10.55 -30.92
C SER A 98 -19.37 -10.88 -31.09
N ALA A 99 -20.03 -11.33 -30.01
CA ALA A 99 -21.42 -11.69 -29.93
C ALA A 99 -21.87 -11.66 -28.45
N TRP A 100 -23.18 -11.83 -28.23
CA TRP A 100 -23.77 -11.85 -26.88
C TRP A 100 -23.22 -12.96 -25.94
N THR A 101 -22.39 -13.86 -26.44
CA THR A 101 -21.71 -14.91 -25.67
C THR A 101 -20.35 -15.19 -26.24
N GLY A 102 -19.43 -15.65 -25.41
CA GLY A 102 -18.09 -16.09 -25.80
C GLY A 102 -17.44 -16.91 -24.70
N THR A 103 -16.44 -17.69 -25.08
CA THR A 103 -15.69 -18.55 -24.17
C THR A 103 -14.20 -18.22 -24.22
N LEU A 104 -13.64 -17.89 -23.06
CA LEU A 104 -12.23 -17.65 -22.82
C LEU A 104 -11.62 -18.87 -22.13
N THR A 105 -10.48 -19.34 -22.60
CA THR A 105 -9.71 -20.42 -21.98
C THR A 105 -8.32 -19.93 -21.59
N ILE A 106 -7.95 -20.11 -20.32
CA ILE A 106 -6.60 -19.89 -19.81
C ILE A 106 -5.85 -21.21 -19.76
N ASP A 107 -4.61 -21.25 -20.23
CA ASP A 107 -3.63 -22.31 -19.99
C ASP A 107 -2.55 -21.81 -19.03
N LEU A 108 -2.49 -22.34 -17.82
CA LEU A 108 -1.52 -22.01 -16.77
C LEU A 108 -0.14 -22.65 -17.01
N GLY A 109 0.08 -23.29 -18.18
CA GLY A 109 1.33 -23.96 -18.54
C GLY A 109 1.56 -25.30 -17.83
N GLN A 110 1.09 -25.45 -16.61
CA GLN A 110 1.19 -26.67 -15.81
C GLN A 110 0.02 -26.79 -14.82
N VAL A 111 -0.15 -27.98 -14.25
CA VAL A 111 -1.17 -28.19 -13.22
C VAL A 111 -0.77 -27.46 -11.93
N ARG A 112 -1.62 -26.53 -11.50
CA ARG A 112 -1.50 -25.73 -10.27
C ARG A 112 -2.52 -26.17 -9.24
N SER A 113 -2.24 -25.96 -7.97
CA SER A 113 -3.29 -25.90 -6.94
C SER A 113 -3.99 -24.56 -7.07
N LEU A 114 -5.31 -24.56 -7.05
CA LEU A 114 -6.12 -23.34 -7.13
C LEU A 114 -7.09 -23.30 -5.94
N ASP A 115 -7.19 -22.13 -5.34
CA ASP A 115 -8.09 -21.88 -4.21
C ASP A 115 -9.30 -21.05 -4.64
N ASP A 116 -9.10 -20.10 -5.57
CA ASP A 116 -10.12 -19.13 -5.99
C ASP A 116 -9.97 -18.71 -7.44
N LEU A 117 -11.08 -18.21 -7.99
CA LEU A 117 -11.12 -17.51 -9.28
C LEU A 117 -11.64 -16.10 -9.08
N GLY A 118 -11.20 -15.16 -9.91
CA GLY A 118 -11.67 -13.78 -9.90
C GLY A 118 -12.08 -13.34 -11.30
N ILE A 119 -13.23 -12.66 -11.43
CA ILE A 119 -13.69 -12.09 -12.69
C ILE A 119 -14.02 -10.63 -12.47
N THR A 120 -13.58 -9.78 -13.40
CA THR A 120 -14.01 -8.36 -13.45
C THR A 120 -14.48 -8.07 -14.87
N LEU A 121 -15.73 -7.65 -15.03
CA LEU A 121 -16.17 -7.06 -16.30
C LEU A 121 -15.67 -5.62 -16.40
N ASP A 122 -15.42 -5.16 -17.62
CA ASP A 122 -15.22 -3.74 -17.88
C ASP A 122 -16.42 -2.93 -17.38
N SER A 123 -16.17 -1.74 -16.85
CA SER A 123 -17.20 -0.88 -16.27
C SER A 123 -18.25 -0.40 -17.29
N ALA A 124 -17.92 -0.41 -18.59
CA ALA A 124 -18.83 -0.09 -19.68
C ALA A 124 -19.48 -1.33 -20.31
N SER A 125 -19.09 -2.54 -19.88
CA SER A 125 -19.72 -3.79 -20.33
C SER A 125 -21.19 -3.85 -19.89
N PRO A 126 -22.08 -4.54 -20.62
CA PRO A 126 -23.39 -4.89 -20.08
C PRO A 126 -23.25 -5.86 -18.91
N SER A 127 -24.25 -5.94 -18.03
CA SER A 127 -24.39 -7.04 -17.09
C SER A 127 -24.44 -8.37 -17.83
N ALA A 128 -23.83 -9.37 -17.24
CA ALA A 128 -23.69 -10.67 -17.84
C ALA A 128 -23.83 -11.79 -16.81
N SER A 129 -24.03 -12.99 -17.24
CA SER A 129 -23.87 -14.18 -16.41
C SER A 129 -22.69 -15.02 -16.90
N ALA A 130 -22.10 -15.81 -16.01
CA ALA A 130 -20.93 -16.61 -16.31
C ALA A 130 -21.06 -18.06 -15.84
N THR A 131 -20.43 -18.95 -16.59
CA THR A 131 -20.19 -20.34 -16.18
C THR A 131 -18.72 -20.64 -16.29
N ILE A 132 -18.14 -21.27 -15.25
CA ILE A 132 -16.72 -21.61 -15.23
C ILE A 132 -16.52 -23.12 -15.10
N LYS A 133 -15.49 -23.60 -15.78
CA LYS A 133 -14.98 -24.96 -15.66
C LYS A 133 -13.47 -24.94 -15.49
N THR A 134 -12.93 -25.95 -14.84
CA THR A 134 -11.50 -26.19 -14.73
C THR A 134 -11.11 -27.56 -15.27
N ALA A 135 -9.86 -27.71 -15.68
CA ALA A 135 -9.35 -29.02 -16.14
C ALA A 135 -7.86 -29.19 -15.84
N ALA A 136 -7.45 -30.36 -15.39
CA ALA A 136 -6.03 -30.72 -15.32
C ALA A 136 -5.44 -31.08 -16.70
N THR A 137 -6.27 -31.59 -17.60
CA THR A 137 -5.92 -31.94 -18.99
C THR A 137 -6.95 -31.33 -19.91
N SER A 138 -6.51 -30.74 -21.02
CA SER A 138 -7.38 -30.13 -22.02
C SER A 138 -8.53 -31.07 -22.45
N GLY A 139 -9.73 -30.53 -22.48
CA GLY A 139 -10.96 -31.26 -22.84
C GLY A 139 -11.58 -32.08 -21.70
N ASN A 140 -10.91 -32.30 -20.59
CA ASN A 140 -11.48 -33.01 -19.42
C ASN A 140 -12.03 -32.03 -18.37
N TRP A 141 -13.05 -31.31 -18.78
CA TRP A 141 -13.62 -30.20 -17.99
C TRP A 141 -14.44 -30.67 -16.80
N GLN A 142 -14.19 -30.03 -15.66
CA GLN A 142 -14.97 -30.17 -14.43
C GLN A 142 -15.70 -28.85 -14.19
N ALA A 143 -17.00 -28.89 -14.03
CA ALA A 143 -17.78 -27.71 -13.68
C ALA A 143 -17.38 -27.20 -12.29
N VAL A 144 -17.29 -25.90 -12.13
CA VAL A 144 -17.19 -25.23 -10.83
C VAL A 144 -18.62 -24.96 -10.34
N PRO A 145 -19.15 -25.72 -9.36
CA PRO A 145 -20.57 -25.62 -9.00
C PRO A 145 -20.97 -24.20 -8.59
N ALA A 146 -20.12 -23.52 -7.81
CA ALA A 146 -20.32 -22.15 -7.38
C ALA A 146 -20.29 -21.12 -8.52
N ALA A 147 -19.83 -21.50 -9.70
CA ALA A 147 -19.75 -20.63 -10.89
C ALA A 147 -20.65 -21.12 -12.02
N SER A 148 -21.82 -21.67 -11.71
CA SER A 148 -22.81 -22.09 -12.69
C SER A 148 -23.85 -21.00 -12.86
N ASN A 149 -23.75 -20.22 -13.93
CA ASN A 149 -24.66 -19.11 -14.23
C ASN A 149 -24.68 -18.03 -13.14
N VAL A 150 -23.51 -17.57 -12.70
CA VAL A 150 -23.37 -16.47 -11.74
C VAL A 150 -23.56 -15.13 -12.43
N ALA A 151 -24.27 -14.21 -11.78
CA ALA A 151 -24.42 -12.84 -12.26
C ALA A 151 -23.13 -12.06 -12.07
N LEU A 152 -22.74 -11.28 -13.07
CA LEU A 152 -21.58 -10.41 -13.08
C LEU A 152 -22.03 -8.96 -13.25
N ASP A 153 -21.60 -8.08 -12.35
CA ASP A 153 -21.85 -6.65 -12.43
C ASP A 153 -20.64 -5.92 -13.02
N PRO A 154 -20.84 -5.00 -13.99
CA PRO A 154 -19.76 -4.24 -14.59
C PRO A 154 -18.94 -3.45 -13.55
N GLY A 155 -17.62 -3.50 -13.67
CA GLY A 155 -16.68 -2.79 -12.81
C GLY A 155 -16.54 -3.34 -11.39
N ASN A 156 -17.34 -4.33 -10.98
CA ASN A 156 -17.24 -4.98 -9.68
C ASN A 156 -16.57 -6.36 -9.82
N PRO A 157 -15.53 -6.66 -9.04
CA PRO A 157 -14.90 -7.97 -9.06
C PRO A 157 -15.81 -9.02 -8.43
N MET A 158 -15.90 -10.19 -9.06
CA MET A 158 -16.55 -11.38 -8.51
C MET A 158 -15.48 -12.38 -8.13
N TYR A 159 -15.44 -12.84 -6.88
CA TYR A 159 -14.55 -13.89 -6.41
C TYR A 159 -15.32 -15.19 -6.14
N ILE A 160 -14.77 -16.30 -6.60
CA ILE A 160 -15.43 -17.61 -6.58
C ILE A 160 -14.49 -18.62 -5.93
N PRO A 161 -14.78 -19.05 -4.69
CA PRO A 161 -13.97 -20.07 -4.03
C PRO A 161 -14.10 -21.43 -4.75
N LEU A 162 -12.98 -22.11 -4.88
CA LEU A 162 -12.93 -23.45 -5.46
C LEU A 162 -13.00 -24.52 -4.35
N PRO A 163 -13.49 -25.73 -4.68
CA PRO A 163 -13.43 -26.84 -3.74
C PRO A 163 -11.99 -27.08 -3.24
N PRO A 164 -11.79 -27.35 -1.94
CA PRO A 164 -10.47 -27.64 -1.39
C PRO A 164 -9.73 -28.73 -2.16
N GLY A 165 -8.46 -28.48 -2.48
CA GLY A 165 -7.62 -29.41 -3.24
C GLY A 165 -7.85 -29.39 -4.76
N THR A 166 -8.56 -28.41 -5.28
CA THR A 166 -8.70 -28.22 -6.74
C THR A 166 -7.33 -28.09 -7.39
N ARG A 167 -7.10 -28.89 -8.42
CA ARG A 167 -5.88 -28.87 -9.24
C ARG A 167 -6.24 -28.75 -10.70
N ALA A 168 -5.79 -27.69 -11.36
CA ALA A 168 -6.07 -27.44 -12.76
C ALA A 168 -4.87 -26.85 -13.50
N ARG A 169 -4.78 -27.11 -14.79
CA ARG A 169 -3.94 -26.40 -15.75
C ARG A 169 -4.76 -25.42 -16.58
N TYR A 170 -6.03 -25.72 -16.78
CA TYR A 170 -6.91 -24.91 -17.62
C TYR A 170 -8.08 -24.38 -16.79
N ALA A 171 -8.46 -23.13 -17.06
CA ALA A 171 -9.69 -22.52 -16.61
C ALA A 171 -10.47 -22.00 -17.83
N GLU A 172 -11.76 -22.30 -17.92
CA GLU A 172 -12.64 -21.91 -19.01
C GLU A 172 -13.76 -21.04 -18.43
N LEU A 173 -13.91 -19.83 -18.97
CA LEU A 173 -14.97 -18.87 -18.63
C LEU A 173 -15.87 -18.72 -19.85
N THR A 174 -17.15 -19.06 -19.71
CA THR A 174 -18.17 -18.71 -20.70
C THR A 174 -19.04 -17.60 -20.16
N VAL A 175 -19.14 -16.49 -20.89
CA VAL A 175 -19.98 -15.34 -20.51
C VAL A 175 -21.21 -15.25 -21.42
N TYR A 176 -22.31 -14.75 -20.85
CA TYR A 176 -23.61 -14.56 -21.52
C TYR A 176 -24.14 -13.16 -21.17
N SER A 177 -24.32 -12.33 -22.19
CA SER A 177 -24.89 -10.99 -22.02
C SER A 177 -26.37 -11.04 -21.65
N ASP A 178 -26.76 -10.26 -20.66
CA ASP A 178 -28.16 -10.11 -20.28
C ASP A 178 -28.94 -9.19 -21.25
N THR A 179 -28.23 -8.41 -22.06
CA THR A 179 -28.81 -7.43 -22.99
C THR A 179 -28.73 -7.82 -24.46
N GLY A 180 -27.95 -8.85 -24.79
CA GLY A 180 -27.68 -9.26 -26.16
C GLY A 180 -26.53 -8.50 -26.85
N ALA A 181 -25.86 -7.57 -26.13
CA ALA A 181 -24.66 -6.88 -26.61
C ALA A 181 -23.39 -7.71 -26.31
N ASP A 182 -22.26 -7.31 -26.87
CA ASP A 182 -20.97 -7.94 -26.61
C ASP A 182 -20.55 -7.74 -25.14
N VAL A 183 -19.88 -8.75 -24.56
CA VAL A 183 -19.41 -8.71 -23.16
C VAL A 183 -17.91 -8.47 -23.15
N CYS A 184 -17.46 -7.51 -22.36
CA CYS A 184 -16.04 -7.21 -22.17
C CYS A 184 -15.58 -7.63 -20.77
N VAL A 185 -14.61 -8.54 -20.72
CA VAL A 185 -13.96 -9.01 -19.49
C VAL A 185 -12.63 -8.29 -19.32
N GLY A 186 -12.49 -7.48 -18.26
CA GLY A 186 -11.24 -6.81 -17.93
C GLY A 186 -10.23 -7.78 -17.37
N GLU A 187 -10.65 -8.65 -16.42
CA GLU A 187 -9.73 -9.65 -15.85
C GLU A 187 -10.42 -10.97 -15.51
N PHE A 188 -9.76 -12.07 -15.84
CA PHE A 188 -10.09 -13.43 -15.36
C PHE A 188 -8.87 -14.02 -14.64
N ARG A 189 -8.92 -14.00 -13.32
CA ARG A 189 -7.82 -14.36 -12.41
C ARG A 189 -7.95 -15.79 -11.92
N THR A 190 -6.82 -16.45 -11.66
CA THR A 190 -6.76 -17.79 -11.07
C THR A 190 -5.80 -17.79 -9.89
N PHE A 191 -6.33 -17.81 -8.68
CA PHE A 191 -5.53 -17.72 -7.47
C PHE A 191 -5.19 -19.09 -6.90
N GLY A 192 -3.97 -19.23 -6.41
CA GLY A 192 -3.53 -20.43 -5.72
C GLY A 192 -2.22 -20.22 -4.96
N PRO A 193 -1.85 -21.17 -4.08
CA PRO A 193 -0.66 -21.05 -3.25
C PRO A 193 0.60 -20.86 -4.08
N ASP A 194 1.39 -19.86 -3.74
CA ASP A 194 2.73 -19.66 -4.31
C ASP A 194 3.76 -19.60 -3.18
N PRO A 195 4.67 -20.59 -3.09
CA PRO A 195 5.77 -20.54 -2.14
C PRO A 195 6.70 -19.34 -2.31
N ALA A 196 6.82 -18.78 -3.53
CA ALA A 196 7.61 -17.59 -3.78
C ALA A 196 6.93 -16.33 -3.20
N ALA A 197 5.59 -16.27 -3.24
CA ALA A 197 4.82 -15.19 -2.62
C ALA A 197 4.84 -15.26 -1.08
N ALA A 198 5.19 -16.40 -0.48
CA ALA A 198 5.30 -16.56 0.97
C ALA A 198 6.40 -15.68 1.61
N GLY A 199 7.29 -15.10 0.82
CA GLY A 199 8.35 -14.19 1.25
C GLY A 199 8.04 -12.71 1.09
N LEU A 200 6.84 -12.34 0.63
CA LEU A 200 6.49 -10.95 0.42
C LEU A 200 6.20 -10.24 1.75
N ASP A 201 6.69 -9.02 1.85
CA ASP A 201 6.48 -8.14 2.98
C ASP A 201 5.25 -7.25 2.70
N PHE A 202 4.20 -7.42 3.50
CA PHE A 202 2.97 -6.66 3.38
C PHE A 202 2.74 -5.81 4.61
N GLY A 203 2.50 -4.53 4.39
CA GLY A 203 2.29 -3.62 5.49
C GLY A 203 1.51 -2.37 5.12
N SER A 204 1.42 -1.51 6.11
CA SER A 204 0.79 -0.20 5.97
C SER A 204 1.57 0.84 6.77
N ASP A 205 1.51 2.09 6.31
CA ASP A 205 1.98 3.23 7.10
C ASP A 205 0.94 3.56 8.17
N LEU A 206 1.27 3.28 9.43
CA LEU A 206 0.42 3.54 10.57
C LEU A 206 0.88 4.77 11.38
N SER A 207 1.59 5.69 10.75
CA SER A 207 2.11 6.91 11.40
C SER A 207 1.01 7.81 11.96
N PHE A 208 -0.19 7.77 11.41
CA PHE A 208 -1.33 8.53 11.90
C PHE A 208 -2.09 7.88 13.06
N THR A 209 -1.90 6.57 13.31
CA THR A 209 -2.68 5.80 14.29
C THR A 209 -2.76 6.48 15.67
N SER A 210 -1.63 6.98 16.18
CA SER A 210 -1.62 7.62 17.51
C SER A 210 -2.38 8.94 17.52
N GLN A 211 -2.34 9.71 16.45
CA GLN A 211 -3.10 10.96 16.30
C GLN A 211 -4.59 10.70 16.21
N GLU A 212 -4.99 9.74 15.39
CA GLU A 212 -6.38 9.31 15.21
C GLU A 212 -6.99 8.84 16.54
N LEU A 213 -6.28 7.97 17.25
CA LEU A 213 -6.74 7.48 18.56
C LEU A 213 -6.81 8.61 19.60
N ALA A 214 -5.86 9.54 19.60
CA ALA A 214 -5.88 10.72 20.48
C ALA A 214 -7.02 11.69 20.14
N ALA A 215 -7.41 11.79 18.87
CA ALA A 215 -8.56 12.55 18.40
C ALA A 215 -9.90 11.85 18.72
N GLY A 216 -9.88 10.63 19.24
CA GLY A 216 -11.05 9.86 19.63
C GLY A 216 -11.61 8.93 18.55
N ALA A 217 -10.88 8.73 17.47
CA ALA A 217 -11.23 7.76 16.44
C ALA A 217 -11.36 6.34 17.02
N LYS A 218 -12.31 5.58 16.50
CA LYS A 218 -12.53 4.19 16.89
C LYS A 218 -12.52 3.34 15.64
N PHE A 219 -11.64 2.37 15.62
CA PHE A 219 -11.54 1.43 14.52
C PHE A 219 -12.23 0.13 14.86
N THR A 220 -12.98 -0.41 13.92
CA THR A 220 -13.75 -1.64 14.12
C THR A 220 -13.55 -2.61 12.97
N TYR A 221 -13.48 -3.89 13.34
CA TYR A 221 -13.41 -5.00 12.42
C TYR A 221 -14.38 -6.10 12.88
N HIS A 222 -15.29 -6.55 12.02
CA HIS A 222 -16.40 -7.46 12.37
C HIS A 222 -17.17 -7.03 13.62
N GLY A 223 -17.48 -5.74 13.73
CA GLY A 223 -18.22 -5.16 14.85
C GLY A 223 -17.45 -5.09 16.17
N ARG A 224 -16.18 -5.50 16.22
CA ARG A 224 -15.29 -5.41 17.41
C ARG A 224 -14.37 -4.21 17.28
N GLN A 225 -14.27 -3.40 18.32
CA GLN A 225 -13.30 -2.31 18.38
C GLN A 225 -11.91 -2.88 18.66
N GLN A 226 -10.95 -2.51 17.80
CA GLN A 226 -9.55 -2.93 17.89
C GLN A 226 -8.63 -1.78 17.43
N SER A 227 -7.33 -1.86 17.73
CA SER A 227 -6.37 -0.92 17.16
C SER A 227 -6.10 -1.22 15.67
N PRO A 228 -5.76 -0.22 14.83
CA PRO A 228 -5.34 -0.46 13.45
C PRO A 228 -4.23 -1.51 13.34
N VAL A 229 -3.23 -1.47 14.24
CA VAL A 229 -2.14 -2.47 14.32
C VAL A 229 -2.68 -3.91 14.42
N GLN A 230 -3.67 -4.14 15.30
CA GLN A 230 -4.27 -5.46 15.47
C GLN A 230 -5.10 -5.87 14.26
N ILE A 231 -5.91 -4.95 13.73
CA ILE A 231 -6.74 -5.21 12.54
C ILE A 231 -5.85 -5.58 11.35
N MET A 232 -4.77 -4.84 11.11
CA MET A 232 -3.81 -5.14 10.04
C MET A 232 -3.16 -6.52 10.24
N ARG A 233 -2.71 -6.82 11.46
CA ARG A 233 -2.11 -8.13 11.76
C ARG A 233 -3.07 -9.29 11.56
N GLU A 234 -4.31 -9.17 12.03
CA GLU A 234 -5.36 -10.19 11.85
C GLU A 234 -5.67 -10.42 10.36
N ASN A 235 -5.43 -9.43 9.52
CA ASN A 235 -5.65 -9.49 8.08
C ASN A 235 -4.39 -9.78 7.25
N GLY A 236 -3.33 -10.28 7.87
CA GLY A 236 -2.18 -10.85 7.18
C GLY A 236 -0.99 -9.91 7.02
N ALA A 237 -1.08 -8.63 7.41
CA ALA A 237 0.07 -7.74 7.40
C ALA A 237 1.19 -8.29 8.31
N ASN A 238 2.43 -8.21 7.84
CA ASN A 238 3.62 -8.67 8.54
C ASN A 238 4.62 -7.53 8.85
N TYR A 239 4.32 -6.30 8.35
CA TYR A 239 5.10 -5.10 8.59
C TYR A 239 4.22 -3.91 8.95
N VAL A 240 4.82 -2.92 9.62
CA VAL A 240 4.29 -1.55 9.74
C VAL A 240 5.37 -0.57 9.32
N ARG A 241 5.02 0.33 8.39
CA ARG A 241 5.81 1.51 8.05
C ARG A 241 5.51 2.62 9.03
N MET A 242 6.55 3.34 9.46
CA MET A 242 6.51 4.51 10.34
C MET A 242 7.36 5.60 9.72
N ARG A 243 6.82 6.82 9.54
CA ARG A 243 7.63 7.97 9.15
C ARG A 243 8.24 8.61 10.39
N LEU A 244 9.49 9.04 10.26
CA LEU A 244 10.22 9.72 11.32
C LEU A 244 10.68 11.10 10.85
N TRP A 245 10.22 12.14 11.53
CA TRP A 245 10.72 13.51 11.46
C TRP A 245 11.77 13.76 12.53
N VAL A 246 12.62 14.79 12.34
CA VAL A 246 13.73 15.08 13.25
C VAL A 246 13.23 15.77 14.52
N ASP A 247 12.56 16.92 14.37
CA ASP A 247 11.97 17.69 15.48
C ASP A 247 10.61 18.27 15.06
N PRO A 248 9.58 17.41 14.87
CA PRO A 248 8.27 17.85 14.39
C PRO A 248 7.51 18.66 15.45
N PRO A 249 6.48 19.43 15.02
CA PRO A 249 5.50 20.00 15.93
C PRO A 249 4.97 18.96 16.92
N PRO A 250 4.57 19.32 18.14
CA PRO A 250 4.50 18.43 19.28
C PRO A 250 3.67 17.17 19.08
N GLY A 251 4.30 16.05 19.32
CA GLY A 251 3.66 14.81 19.74
C GLY A 251 3.69 13.64 18.75
N TYR A 252 3.95 13.85 17.45
CA TYR A 252 3.77 12.79 16.44
C TYR A 252 4.95 12.65 15.48
N SER A 253 5.14 11.44 14.95
CA SER A 253 6.19 11.12 13.97
C SER A 253 7.58 11.59 14.40
N ASN A 254 7.85 11.57 15.69
CA ASN A 254 9.17 11.77 16.29
C ASN A 254 9.66 10.47 16.92
N LEU A 255 10.93 10.41 17.30
CA LEU A 255 11.52 9.20 17.85
C LEU A 255 10.74 8.63 19.05
N ALA A 256 10.19 9.46 19.91
CA ALA A 256 9.46 8.99 21.10
C ALA A 256 8.11 8.34 20.74
N SER A 257 7.35 8.97 19.83
CA SER A 257 6.07 8.40 19.34
C SER A 257 6.28 7.11 18.54
N ASP A 258 7.32 7.08 17.70
CA ASP A 258 7.62 5.91 16.88
C ASP A 258 8.12 4.73 17.72
N LEU A 259 8.92 4.99 18.75
CA LEU A 259 9.27 3.96 19.72
C LEU A 259 8.04 3.42 20.48
N ALA A 260 7.04 4.26 20.74
CA ALA A 260 5.79 3.81 21.36
C ALA A 260 4.97 2.93 20.41
N LEU A 261 4.83 3.32 19.13
CA LEU A 261 4.16 2.52 18.10
C LEU A 261 4.90 1.21 17.85
N ALA A 262 6.22 1.23 17.78
CA ALA A 262 7.06 0.05 17.57
C ALA A 262 6.84 -1.05 18.62
N ARG A 263 6.59 -0.70 19.89
CA ARG A 263 6.23 -1.69 20.92
C ARG A 263 4.92 -2.42 20.59
N SER A 264 3.93 -1.70 20.10
CA SER A 264 2.63 -2.27 19.70
C SER A 264 2.78 -3.17 18.48
N VAL A 265 3.58 -2.75 17.50
CA VAL A 265 3.89 -3.51 16.28
C VAL A 265 4.59 -4.82 16.62
N GLN A 266 5.63 -4.77 17.45
CA GLN A 266 6.36 -5.97 17.86
C GLN A 266 5.50 -6.90 18.72
N ALA A 267 4.68 -6.36 19.63
CA ALA A 267 3.74 -7.16 20.43
C ALA A 267 2.71 -7.90 19.55
N ALA A 268 2.37 -7.34 18.39
CA ALA A 268 1.55 -7.98 17.36
C ALA A 268 2.34 -8.98 16.49
N GLY A 269 3.66 -9.13 16.68
CA GLY A 269 4.52 -10.02 15.90
C GLY A 269 4.78 -9.54 14.48
N MET A 270 4.73 -8.23 14.24
CA MET A 270 5.05 -7.61 12.95
C MET A 270 6.43 -6.96 12.98
N LYS A 271 7.03 -6.82 11.81
CA LYS A 271 8.30 -6.15 11.55
C LYS A 271 8.12 -4.64 11.38
N ILE A 272 9.22 -3.90 11.46
CA ILE A 272 9.25 -2.45 11.40
C ILE A 272 9.98 -1.98 10.14
N TYR A 273 9.29 -1.18 9.33
CA TYR A 273 9.89 -0.35 8.29
C TYR A 273 9.90 1.11 8.76
N LEU A 274 11.09 1.69 8.97
CA LEU A 274 11.26 3.06 9.41
C LEU A 274 11.62 3.95 8.20
N ASP A 275 10.80 4.97 7.96
CA ASP A 275 11.05 5.97 6.91
C ASP A 275 11.62 7.24 7.53
N VAL A 276 12.94 7.47 7.34
CA VAL A 276 13.64 8.62 7.92
C VAL A 276 13.61 9.79 6.96
N MET A 277 12.77 10.77 7.21
CA MET A 277 12.55 11.89 6.28
C MET A 277 13.65 12.96 6.29
N TYR A 278 14.50 13.03 7.32
CA TYR A 278 15.54 14.06 7.50
C TYR A 278 15.01 15.50 7.40
N SER A 279 13.79 15.72 7.85
CA SER A 279 13.10 17.00 7.90
C SER A 279 12.34 17.11 9.22
N ASP A 280 11.96 18.31 9.63
CA ASP A 280 11.10 18.52 10.79
C ASP A 280 9.61 18.33 10.48
N PHE A 281 9.27 18.24 9.17
CA PHE A 281 7.92 18.02 8.68
C PHE A 281 7.98 17.24 7.36
N TRP A 282 6.92 17.28 6.54
CA TRP A 282 6.83 16.54 5.29
C TRP A 282 8.06 16.70 4.42
N ALA A 283 8.62 15.58 3.98
CA ALA A 283 9.61 15.49 2.94
C ALA A 283 9.00 14.74 1.75
N ASP A 284 9.01 15.38 0.59
CA ASP A 284 8.45 14.88 -0.66
C ASP A 284 9.27 15.44 -1.84
N PRO A 285 8.94 15.12 -3.11
CA PRO A 285 9.70 15.63 -4.25
C PRO A 285 9.73 17.15 -4.42
N GLN A 286 8.94 17.90 -3.65
CA GLN A 286 8.90 19.37 -3.67
C GLN A 286 9.43 20.00 -2.37
N HIS A 287 9.58 19.23 -1.29
CA HIS A 287 9.96 19.68 0.04
C HIS A 287 11.00 18.72 0.64
N GLN A 288 12.22 19.18 0.82
CA GLN A 288 13.31 18.43 1.43
C GLN A 288 14.12 19.37 2.33
N ASP A 289 13.41 20.04 3.24
CA ASP A 289 13.97 21.12 4.05
C ASP A 289 14.96 20.59 5.07
N ILE A 290 16.08 21.31 5.26
CA ILE A 290 17.00 21.04 6.36
C ILE A 290 16.31 21.30 7.69
N PRO A 291 16.32 20.34 8.64
CA PRO A 291 15.78 20.56 9.98
C PRO A 291 16.32 21.83 10.64
N ALA A 292 15.50 22.52 11.42
CA ALA A 292 15.88 23.79 12.05
C ALA A 292 17.16 23.66 12.88
N ALA A 293 17.35 22.54 13.58
CA ALA A 293 18.55 22.25 14.37
C ALA A 293 19.83 22.06 13.53
N TRP A 294 19.69 21.82 12.22
CA TRP A 294 20.82 21.54 11.30
C TRP A 294 21.07 22.71 10.33
N GLN A 295 20.30 23.78 10.42
CA GLN A 295 20.45 24.96 9.56
C GLN A 295 21.85 25.56 9.64
N GLY A 296 22.39 25.99 8.47
CA GLY A 296 23.70 26.60 8.35
C GLY A 296 24.87 25.62 8.33
N GLN A 297 24.63 24.30 8.43
CA GLN A 297 25.66 23.29 8.26
C GLN A 297 26.04 23.15 6.79
N ASP A 298 27.34 23.01 6.52
CA ASP A 298 27.87 22.64 5.20
C ASP A 298 27.73 21.14 4.93
N LEU A 299 28.14 20.68 3.73
CA LEU A 299 28.04 19.27 3.34
C LEU A 299 28.77 18.33 4.31
N ALA A 300 29.97 18.70 4.78
CA ALA A 300 30.76 17.86 5.67
C ALA A 300 30.10 17.73 7.06
N GLN A 301 29.56 18.84 7.56
CA GLN A 301 28.82 18.87 8.82
C GLN A 301 27.51 18.09 8.71
N LEU A 302 26.71 18.29 7.65
CA LEU A 302 25.50 17.52 7.40
C LEU A 302 25.77 16.03 7.23
N THR A 303 26.85 15.65 6.55
CA THR A 303 27.28 14.25 6.43
C THR A 303 27.47 13.61 7.80
N SER A 304 28.19 14.29 8.70
CA SER A 304 28.42 13.83 10.08
C SER A 304 27.12 13.77 10.88
N THR A 305 26.26 14.78 10.71
CA THR A 305 24.96 14.88 11.39
C THR A 305 24.02 13.76 10.95
N VAL A 306 23.86 13.54 9.64
CA VAL A 306 23.04 12.46 9.09
C VAL A 306 23.49 11.09 9.59
N GLN A 307 24.81 10.83 9.55
CA GLN A 307 25.35 9.55 10.05
C GLN A 307 25.04 9.36 11.53
N SER A 308 25.33 10.36 12.36
CA SER A 308 25.16 10.28 13.81
C SER A 308 23.68 10.18 14.20
N TYR A 309 22.81 10.97 13.58
CA TYR A 309 21.37 10.95 13.81
C TYR A 309 20.78 9.57 13.47
N THR A 310 21.08 9.06 12.26
CA THR A 310 20.57 7.75 11.83
C THR A 310 21.05 6.63 12.77
N GLN A 311 22.34 6.67 13.16
CA GLN A 311 22.87 5.70 14.14
C GLN A 311 22.15 5.78 15.48
N GLN A 312 21.89 6.97 16.00
CA GLN A 312 21.18 7.17 17.26
C GLN A 312 19.75 6.63 17.18
N VAL A 313 19.04 6.92 16.12
CA VAL A 313 17.67 6.45 15.87
C VAL A 313 17.62 4.93 15.86
N ILE A 314 18.37 4.28 14.98
CA ILE A 314 18.38 2.81 14.85
C ILE A 314 18.82 2.15 16.16
N SER A 315 19.84 2.73 16.84
CA SER A 315 20.27 2.24 18.16
C SER A 315 19.17 2.38 19.23
N ALA A 316 18.32 3.41 19.17
CA ALA A 316 17.23 3.59 20.13
C ALA A 316 16.17 2.49 19.99
N PHE A 317 15.77 2.16 18.76
CA PHE A 317 14.88 1.02 18.48
C PHE A 317 15.50 -0.30 18.94
N ALA A 318 16.76 -0.54 18.63
CA ALA A 318 17.48 -1.74 19.06
C ALA A 318 17.56 -1.87 20.59
N LYS A 319 17.89 -0.78 21.30
CA LYS A 319 17.98 -0.73 22.77
C LYS A 319 16.63 -0.96 23.45
N GLN A 320 15.53 -0.54 22.79
CA GLN A 320 14.18 -0.79 23.28
C GLN A 320 13.79 -2.26 23.12
N GLY A 321 14.49 -3.03 22.29
CA GLY A 321 14.14 -4.40 21.93
C GLY A 321 13.15 -4.50 20.76
N THR A 322 12.99 -3.44 19.98
CA THR A 322 12.16 -3.36 18.77
C THR A 322 13.05 -2.98 17.56
N PRO A 323 14.00 -3.84 17.16
CA PRO A 323 14.93 -3.50 16.09
C PRO A 323 14.19 -3.21 14.78
N VAL A 324 14.73 -2.30 13.98
CA VAL A 324 14.21 -1.94 12.65
C VAL A 324 14.62 -3.01 11.65
N ASP A 325 13.66 -3.52 10.87
CA ASP A 325 13.90 -4.56 9.85
C ASP A 325 14.18 -3.97 8.48
N MET A 326 13.61 -2.80 8.16
CA MET A 326 13.83 -2.05 6.93
C MET A 326 13.89 -0.56 7.23
N VAL A 327 14.79 0.17 6.58
CA VAL A 327 14.91 1.63 6.74
C VAL A 327 15.07 2.29 5.39
N SER A 328 14.29 3.34 5.09
CA SER A 328 14.59 4.25 3.99
C SER A 328 15.44 5.43 4.46
N ILE A 329 16.44 5.76 3.65
CA ILE A 329 17.33 6.89 3.86
C ILE A 329 16.79 8.06 3.03
N GLY A 330 15.88 8.80 3.63
CA GLY A 330 15.05 9.81 2.98
C GLY A 330 13.77 9.25 2.39
N ASN A 331 12.77 10.11 2.25
CA ASN A 331 11.48 9.84 1.64
C ASN A 331 11.40 10.52 0.27
N GLU A 332 11.02 9.77 -0.78
CA GLU A 332 10.77 10.28 -2.14
C GLU A 332 11.88 11.21 -2.67
N ILE A 333 13.11 10.71 -2.63
CA ILE A 333 14.34 11.49 -2.79
C ILE A 333 14.70 11.82 -4.25
N ARG A 334 13.74 11.87 -5.17
CA ARG A 334 13.96 12.15 -6.59
C ARG A 334 14.83 13.38 -6.83
N ASN A 335 14.56 14.45 -6.12
CA ASN A 335 15.27 15.72 -6.24
C ASN A 335 16.29 15.92 -5.11
N GLY A 336 16.72 14.83 -4.45
CA GLY A 336 17.70 14.86 -3.35
C GLY A 336 17.07 15.01 -1.98
N ILE A 337 17.89 15.30 -0.96
CA ILE A 337 17.51 15.54 0.44
C ILE A 337 18.22 16.78 0.98
N LEU A 338 17.72 17.36 2.07
CA LEU A 338 18.39 18.44 2.82
C LEU A 338 18.78 19.63 1.92
N TRP A 339 17.77 20.20 1.24
CA TRP A 339 18.00 21.29 0.28
C TRP A 339 18.46 22.59 0.95
N PRO A 340 19.38 23.34 0.26
CA PRO A 340 19.90 23.09 -1.11
C PRO A 340 21.13 22.18 -1.16
N VAL A 341 21.66 21.70 -0.05
CA VAL A 341 22.99 21.05 0.01
C VAL A 341 23.02 19.72 -0.74
N GLY A 342 22.01 18.86 -0.54
CA GLY A 342 21.89 17.58 -1.22
C GLY A 342 20.85 17.58 -2.36
N GLN A 343 20.50 18.75 -2.89
CA GLN A 343 19.53 18.90 -3.96
C GLN A 343 20.08 18.44 -5.32
N VAL A 344 19.29 17.70 -6.07
CA VAL A 344 19.53 17.35 -7.47
C VAL A 344 18.72 18.32 -8.34
N ASN A 345 19.39 19.21 -9.07
CA ASN A 345 18.75 20.22 -9.91
C ASN A 345 18.62 19.75 -11.37
N ASP A 346 19.58 18.96 -11.86
CA ASP A 346 19.56 18.35 -13.17
C ASP A 346 19.69 16.82 -13.03
N PRO A 347 18.57 16.08 -13.08
CA PRO A 347 18.60 14.63 -12.94
C PRO A 347 19.31 13.91 -14.11
N THR A 348 19.61 14.62 -15.20
CA THR A 348 20.37 14.09 -16.34
C THR A 348 21.88 14.26 -16.18
N ASN A 349 22.32 15.05 -15.20
CA ASN A 349 23.74 15.29 -14.91
C ASN A 349 24.20 14.41 -13.73
N PRO A 350 25.03 13.37 -13.95
CA PRO A 350 25.51 12.51 -12.87
C PRO A 350 26.25 13.26 -11.75
N ALA A 351 26.91 14.38 -12.05
CA ALA A 351 27.63 15.16 -11.04
C ALA A 351 26.69 15.88 -10.04
N ASP A 352 25.45 16.12 -10.39
CA ASP A 352 24.46 16.67 -9.46
C ASP A 352 24.10 15.71 -8.31
N TYR A 353 24.44 14.41 -8.48
CA TYR A 353 24.24 13.40 -7.46
C TYR A 353 25.37 13.29 -6.42
N ASP A 354 26.50 13.99 -6.58
CA ASP A 354 27.68 13.84 -5.71
C ASP A 354 27.36 14.16 -4.25
N ASN A 355 26.69 15.28 -3.99
CA ASN A 355 26.30 15.68 -2.65
C ASN A 355 25.23 14.74 -2.07
N LEU A 356 24.21 14.42 -2.86
CA LEU A 356 23.16 13.47 -2.47
C LEU A 356 23.78 12.13 -2.09
N ALA A 357 24.62 11.57 -2.94
CA ALA A 357 25.28 10.29 -2.69
C ALA A 357 26.16 10.31 -1.43
N THR A 358 26.81 11.43 -1.13
CA THR A 358 27.60 11.60 0.10
C THR A 358 26.70 11.53 1.33
N LEU A 359 25.56 12.22 1.33
CA LEU A 359 24.59 12.20 2.41
C LEU A 359 23.92 10.83 2.57
N LEU A 360 23.52 10.19 1.46
CA LEU A 360 22.92 8.86 1.49
C LEU A 360 23.88 7.81 2.05
N LYS A 361 25.16 7.83 1.63
CA LYS A 361 26.18 6.92 2.19
C LYS A 361 26.35 7.11 3.70
N ALA A 362 26.30 8.35 4.18
CA ALA A 362 26.36 8.66 5.61
C ALA A 362 25.14 8.08 6.36
N GLY A 363 23.94 8.24 5.82
CA GLY A 363 22.74 7.64 6.37
C GLY A 363 22.81 6.11 6.44
N VAL A 364 23.26 5.47 5.35
CA VAL A 364 23.49 4.01 5.32
C VAL A 364 24.51 3.58 6.37
N ALA A 365 25.64 4.30 6.47
CA ALA A 365 26.66 3.99 7.47
C ALA A 365 26.11 4.12 8.90
N GLY A 366 25.33 5.15 9.18
CA GLY A 366 24.63 5.33 10.45
C GLY A 366 23.64 4.20 10.74
N ALA A 367 22.83 3.82 9.77
CA ALA A 367 21.86 2.73 9.92
C ALA A 367 22.57 1.40 10.24
N ARG A 368 23.59 1.05 9.50
CA ARG A 368 24.41 -0.16 9.75
C ARG A 368 25.10 -0.13 11.11
N ALA A 369 25.65 1.01 11.52
CA ALA A 369 26.32 1.17 12.81
C ALA A 369 25.36 1.12 14.01
N GLY A 370 24.11 1.54 13.83
CA GLY A 370 23.06 1.48 14.86
C GLY A 370 22.39 0.12 14.99
N ASN A 371 22.50 -0.72 13.96
CA ASN A 371 21.84 -2.03 13.91
C ASN A 371 22.50 -3.03 14.87
N PRO A 372 21.72 -3.81 15.67
CA PRO A 372 22.29 -4.78 16.58
C PRO A 372 22.95 -5.94 15.81
N ALA A 373 24.02 -6.48 16.37
CA ALA A 373 24.76 -7.57 15.77
C ALA A 373 23.85 -8.79 15.54
N GLY A 374 23.92 -9.38 14.35
CA GLY A 374 23.14 -10.54 13.96
C GLY A 374 21.69 -10.25 13.52
N HIS A 375 21.21 -9.03 13.64
CA HIS A 375 19.93 -8.63 13.07
C HIS A 375 20.08 -8.19 11.61
N GLN A 376 19.16 -8.64 10.74
CA GLN A 376 19.14 -8.25 9.34
C GLN A 376 18.39 -6.94 9.19
N LEU A 377 19.07 -5.89 8.77
CA LEU A 377 18.51 -4.60 8.42
C LEU A 377 18.59 -4.41 6.89
N LEU A 378 17.46 -4.23 6.23
CA LEU A 378 17.39 -3.85 4.82
C LEU A 378 17.42 -2.32 4.69
N VAL A 379 18.25 -1.81 3.78
CA VAL A 379 18.34 -0.37 3.49
C VAL A 379 17.69 -0.09 2.15
N MET A 380 16.72 0.80 2.13
CA MET A 380 15.94 1.21 0.96
C MET A 380 16.33 2.60 0.49
N MET A 381 16.31 2.81 -0.82
CA MET A 381 16.22 4.14 -1.45
C MET A 381 14.81 4.30 -2.00
N HIS A 382 14.10 5.33 -1.54
CA HIS A 382 12.69 5.55 -1.83
C HIS A 382 12.50 6.63 -2.90
N TYR A 383 11.86 6.27 -4.01
CA TYR A 383 11.65 7.09 -5.21
C TYR A 383 10.16 7.17 -5.57
N ASP A 384 9.68 8.33 -6.01
CA ASP A 384 8.25 8.65 -6.17
C ASP A 384 7.65 8.34 -7.55
N GLN A 385 8.36 7.75 -8.49
CA GLN A 385 7.88 7.58 -9.87
C GLN A 385 7.66 6.11 -10.24
N GLY A 386 6.82 5.41 -9.46
CA GLY A 386 6.60 3.97 -9.60
C GLY A 386 6.07 3.50 -10.96
N GLY A 387 5.40 4.37 -11.72
CA GLY A 387 4.94 4.07 -13.08
C GLY A 387 5.83 4.63 -14.20
N ASN A 388 6.98 5.25 -13.89
CA ASN A 388 7.85 5.85 -14.89
C ASN A 388 9.18 5.11 -15.00
N ASN A 389 9.24 4.15 -15.92
CA ASN A 389 10.39 3.28 -16.10
C ASN A 389 11.69 4.05 -16.43
N SER A 390 11.66 5.00 -17.35
CA SER A 390 12.86 5.71 -17.79
C SER A 390 13.47 6.57 -16.68
N LEU A 391 12.63 7.29 -15.92
CA LEU A 391 13.10 8.12 -14.81
C LEU A 391 13.60 7.27 -13.65
N SER A 392 12.92 6.17 -13.33
CA SER A 392 13.34 5.25 -12.28
C SER A 392 14.70 4.62 -12.58
N GLN A 393 14.87 4.09 -13.81
CA GLN A 393 16.15 3.51 -14.22
C GLN A 393 17.30 4.53 -14.15
N ALA A 394 17.07 5.76 -14.66
CA ALA A 394 18.11 6.80 -14.65
C ALA A 394 18.51 7.18 -13.22
N PHE A 395 17.54 7.35 -12.31
CA PHE A 395 17.79 7.68 -10.92
C PHE A 395 18.62 6.60 -10.21
N PHE A 396 18.16 5.35 -10.25
CA PHE A 396 18.88 4.26 -9.57
C PHE A 396 20.23 3.95 -10.21
N GLN A 397 20.37 4.15 -11.54
CA GLN A 397 21.67 4.04 -12.21
C GLN A 397 22.66 5.08 -11.70
N ASN A 398 22.24 6.33 -11.46
CA ASN A 398 23.09 7.36 -10.87
C ASN A 398 23.51 6.97 -9.46
N LEU A 399 22.62 6.49 -8.60
CA LEU A 399 22.96 6.05 -7.25
C LEU A 399 23.97 4.88 -7.26
N VAL A 400 23.79 3.91 -8.17
CA VAL A 400 24.73 2.78 -8.33
C VAL A 400 26.09 3.27 -8.83
N THR A 401 26.10 4.17 -9.81
CA THR A 401 27.34 4.77 -10.36
C THR A 401 28.11 5.54 -9.29
N GLN A 402 27.39 6.26 -8.44
CA GLN A 402 27.93 6.96 -7.27
C GLN A 402 28.33 6.01 -6.13
N GLY A 403 28.06 4.71 -6.23
CA GLY A 403 28.42 3.71 -5.22
C GLY A 403 27.64 3.84 -3.92
N VAL A 404 26.36 4.24 -3.97
CA VAL A 404 25.46 4.24 -2.80
C VAL A 404 25.07 2.79 -2.49
N PRO A 405 25.35 2.27 -1.27
CA PRO A 405 25.10 0.87 -0.93
C PRO A 405 23.67 0.72 -0.36
N PHE A 406 22.75 0.17 -1.16
CA PHE A 406 21.37 -0.13 -0.74
C PHE A 406 20.95 -1.54 -1.14
N ASP A 407 19.94 -2.08 -0.45
CA ASP A 407 19.43 -3.44 -0.62
C ASP A 407 18.12 -3.47 -1.40
N VAL A 408 17.30 -2.42 -1.28
CA VAL A 408 15.91 -2.36 -1.74
C VAL A 408 15.68 -1.10 -2.57
N ILE A 409 15.01 -1.26 -3.70
CA ILE A 409 14.40 -0.18 -4.47
C ILE A 409 12.97 0.00 -3.95
N GLY A 410 12.69 1.14 -3.31
CA GLY A 410 11.35 1.53 -2.88
C GLY A 410 10.72 2.50 -3.86
N LEU A 411 9.45 2.31 -4.17
CA LEU A 411 8.70 3.13 -5.11
C LEU A 411 7.38 3.60 -4.49
N SER A 412 7.03 4.88 -4.63
CA SER A 412 5.63 5.29 -4.50
C SER A 412 4.91 5.04 -5.82
N TYR A 413 3.78 4.35 -5.77
CA TYR A 413 2.92 4.16 -6.91
C TYR A 413 1.47 4.55 -6.57
N TYR A 414 1.07 5.69 -7.08
CA TYR A 414 -0.30 6.19 -7.03
C TYR A 414 -0.82 6.31 -8.46
N PRO A 415 -1.79 5.49 -8.91
CA PRO A 415 -2.17 5.44 -10.32
C PRO A 415 -2.68 6.77 -10.86
N PHE A 416 -3.29 7.59 -9.99
CA PHE A 416 -3.78 8.92 -10.34
C PHE A 416 -2.66 9.97 -10.54
N PHE A 417 -1.40 9.64 -10.20
CA PHE A 417 -0.21 10.47 -10.42
C PHE A 417 0.83 9.82 -11.33
N HIS A 418 0.96 8.49 -11.27
CA HIS A 418 2.13 7.78 -11.81
C HIS A 418 1.81 6.90 -13.02
N GLY A 419 0.58 6.97 -13.54
CA GLY A 419 0.18 6.21 -14.73
C GLY A 419 -0.46 4.86 -14.45
N THR A 420 -0.61 4.04 -15.49
CA THR A 420 -1.37 2.79 -15.41
C THR A 420 -0.65 1.70 -14.60
N ILE A 421 -1.41 0.69 -14.16
CA ILE A 421 -0.85 -0.47 -13.48
C ILE A 421 0.10 -1.26 -14.39
N SER A 422 -0.17 -1.32 -15.69
CA SER A 422 0.75 -1.87 -16.70
C SER A 422 2.08 -1.12 -16.77
N ALA A 423 2.07 0.21 -16.63
CA ALA A 423 3.30 1.00 -16.58
C ALA A 423 4.11 0.70 -15.31
N MET A 424 3.45 0.51 -14.17
CA MET A 424 4.08 0.08 -12.93
C MET A 424 4.71 -1.30 -13.11
N ARG A 425 4.00 -2.28 -13.68
CA ARG A 425 4.53 -3.62 -13.97
C ARG A 425 5.80 -3.55 -14.82
N GLN A 426 5.77 -2.80 -15.93
CA GLN A 426 6.95 -2.64 -16.77
C GLN A 426 8.14 -2.03 -16.02
N ASN A 427 7.88 -1.07 -15.13
CA ASN A 427 8.91 -0.44 -14.34
C ASN A 427 9.54 -1.41 -13.33
N VAL A 428 8.73 -2.11 -12.53
CA VAL A 428 9.25 -3.03 -11.50
C VAL A 428 10.01 -4.21 -12.12
N ASP A 429 9.54 -4.76 -13.25
CA ASP A 429 10.21 -5.83 -13.96
C ASP A 429 11.57 -5.37 -14.53
N ALA A 430 11.62 -4.17 -15.12
CA ALA A 430 12.85 -3.61 -15.67
C ALA A 430 13.87 -3.27 -14.58
N LEU A 431 13.44 -2.69 -13.47
CA LEU A 431 14.32 -2.38 -12.33
C LEU A 431 14.88 -3.66 -11.70
N ALA A 432 14.07 -4.68 -11.52
CA ALA A 432 14.49 -5.99 -11.03
C ALA A 432 15.55 -6.62 -11.95
N GLY A 433 15.29 -6.64 -13.26
CA GLY A 433 16.21 -7.19 -14.25
C GLY A 433 17.52 -6.41 -14.37
N GLN A 434 17.49 -5.07 -14.22
CA GLN A 434 18.68 -4.24 -14.36
C GLN A 434 19.55 -4.21 -13.11
N PHE A 435 18.95 -4.09 -11.93
CA PHE A 435 19.70 -3.83 -10.70
C PHE A 435 19.84 -5.06 -9.80
N HIS A 436 19.09 -6.12 -10.05
CA HIS A 436 19.07 -7.35 -9.23
C HIS A 436 18.88 -7.05 -7.73
N LYS A 437 17.96 -6.13 -7.43
CA LYS A 437 17.62 -5.72 -6.08
C LYS A 437 16.15 -6.02 -5.80
N LYS A 438 15.82 -6.16 -4.51
CA LYS A 438 14.44 -6.27 -4.06
C LYS A 438 13.65 -5.04 -4.47
N ILE A 439 12.43 -5.22 -4.96
CA ILE A 439 11.50 -4.15 -5.33
C ILE A 439 10.36 -4.13 -4.31
N VAL A 440 10.12 -2.97 -3.75
CA VAL A 440 9.02 -2.71 -2.80
C VAL A 440 8.20 -1.55 -3.31
N ILE A 441 6.89 -1.68 -3.38
CA ILE A 441 5.99 -0.52 -3.44
C ILE A 441 5.88 0.04 -2.03
N ALA A 442 6.67 1.08 -1.75
CA ALA A 442 6.79 1.69 -0.43
C ALA A 442 5.55 2.52 -0.04
N GLU A 443 4.82 2.99 -1.04
CA GLU A 443 3.55 3.69 -0.89
C GLU A 443 2.61 3.41 -2.05
N THR A 444 1.34 3.10 -1.73
CA THR A 444 0.24 3.02 -2.68
C THR A 444 -1.07 3.36 -2.00
N GLN A 445 -2.05 3.82 -2.79
CA GLN A 445 -3.44 4.01 -2.37
C GLN A 445 -4.38 3.90 -3.57
N TYR A 446 -5.64 3.53 -3.30
CA TYR A 446 -6.73 3.59 -4.27
C TYR A 446 -8.04 4.06 -3.60
N PRO A 447 -8.90 4.86 -4.25
CA PRO A 447 -10.12 5.35 -3.63
C PRO A 447 -11.20 4.26 -3.53
N TRP A 448 -11.85 4.20 -2.35
CA TRP A 448 -13.05 3.38 -2.13
C TRP A 448 -14.34 4.15 -2.41
N THR A 449 -14.26 5.46 -2.65
CA THR A 449 -15.39 6.35 -3.00
C THR A 449 -14.86 7.64 -3.59
N LEU A 450 -15.67 8.34 -4.39
CA LEU A 450 -15.39 9.73 -4.82
C LEU A 450 -16.09 10.75 -3.91
N ALA A 451 -16.94 10.30 -2.98
CA ALA A 451 -17.59 11.19 -2.04
C ALA A 451 -16.55 11.88 -1.15
N ASN A 452 -16.72 13.18 -0.95
CA ASN A 452 -15.90 13.93 0.00
C ASN A 452 -16.24 13.44 1.41
N GLY A 453 -15.25 12.91 2.13
CA GLY A 453 -15.41 12.57 3.53
C GLY A 453 -15.76 13.85 4.31
N ASN A 454 -16.86 13.84 5.07
CA ASN A 454 -17.17 14.96 5.96
C ASN A 454 -16.07 15.04 7.02
N SER A 455 -15.13 15.96 6.83
CA SER A 455 -14.15 16.25 7.86
C SER A 455 -14.83 16.97 9.02
N PRO A 456 -14.79 16.44 10.25
CA PRO A 456 -15.32 17.15 11.42
C PRO A 456 -14.59 18.45 11.73
N ILE A 457 -13.44 18.71 11.11
CA ILE A 457 -12.64 19.95 11.26
C ILE A 457 -12.97 20.99 10.20
N GLY A 458 -14.06 20.84 9.43
CA GLY A 458 -14.51 21.88 8.50
C GLY A 458 -13.57 22.08 7.32
N ASP A 459 -13.11 21.00 6.76
CA ASP A 459 -12.13 20.93 5.70
C ASP A 459 -12.62 21.57 4.40
N SER A 460 -11.89 22.54 3.90
CA SER A 460 -12.06 23.11 2.56
C SER A 460 -11.19 22.42 1.50
N THR A 461 -10.30 21.52 1.90
CA THR A 461 -9.49 20.70 1.00
C THR A 461 -10.34 19.54 0.52
N GLY A 462 -10.66 19.49 -0.76
CA GLY A 462 -11.29 18.31 -1.36
C GLY A 462 -10.34 17.10 -1.35
N ASN A 463 -10.86 15.91 -1.60
CA ASN A 463 -10.07 14.70 -1.79
C ASN A 463 -9.01 14.87 -2.89
N PHE A 464 -7.89 14.17 -2.81
CA PHE A 464 -6.93 14.08 -3.92
C PHE A 464 -7.56 13.44 -5.16
N VAL A 465 -8.36 12.41 -4.96
CA VAL A 465 -9.14 11.76 -6.02
C VAL A 465 -10.61 12.08 -5.81
N TRP A 466 -11.18 12.91 -6.69
CA TRP A 466 -12.53 13.46 -6.54
C TRP A 466 -13.41 13.32 -7.78
N GLN A 467 -12.84 12.84 -8.91
CA GLN A 467 -13.56 12.72 -10.17
C GLN A 467 -13.19 11.43 -10.92
N PRO A 468 -14.12 10.86 -11.71
CA PRO A 468 -13.89 9.59 -12.42
C PRO A 468 -12.67 9.58 -13.34
N SER A 469 -12.30 10.71 -13.94
CA SER A 469 -11.14 10.81 -14.85
C SER A 469 -9.77 10.64 -14.17
N GLN A 470 -9.74 10.58 -12.83
CA GLN A 470 -8.54 10.28 -12.05
C GLN A 470 -8.40 8.79 -11.69
N LEU A 471 -9.44 8.01 -11.96
CA LEU A 471 -9.42 6.57 -11.69
C LEU A 471 -8.64 5.83 -12.77
N SER A 472 -8.02 4.72 -12.40
CA SER A 472 -7.53 3.76 -13.38
C SER A 472 -8.72 3.12 -14.10
N PRO A 473 -8.67 3.01 -15.45
CA PRO A 473 -9.69 2.28 -16.19
C PRO A 473 -9.91 0.86 -15.60
N GLY A 474 -11.15 0.41 -15.59
CA GLY A 474 -11.51 -0.91 -15.04
C GLY A 474 -11.66 -0.99 -13.52
N TYR A 475 -11.23 0.04 -12.77
CA TYR A 475 -11.30 0.04 -11.30
C TYR A 475 -12.17 1.21 -10.81
N PRO A 476 -13.46 1.00 -10.51
CA PRO A 476 -14.32 2.05 -9.98
C PRO A 476 -13.91 2.46 -8.56
N ALA A 477 -14.23 3.71 -8.17
CA ALA A 477 -14.09 4.15 -6.79
C ALA A 477 -15.20 3.53 -5.93
N SER A 478 -15.01 2.30 -5.56
CA SER A 478 -15.88 1.49 -4.70
C SER A 478 -15.01 0.58 -3.82
N PRO A 479 -15.54 0.02 -2.71
CA PRO A 479 -14.80 -0.97 -1.93
C PRO A 479 -14.31 -2.17 -2.76
N GLY A 480 -15.13 -2.64 -3.71
CA GLY A 480 -14.75 -3.70 -4.64
C GLY A 480 -13.68 -3.28 -5.63
N GLY A 481 -13.78 -2.09 -6.22
CA GLY A 481 -12.77 -1.55 -7.14
C GLY A 481 -11.43 -1.30 -6.45
N GLN A 482 -11.44 -0.79 -5.21
CA GLN A 482 -10.23 -0.67 -4.39
C GLN A 482 -9.59 -2.04 -4.14
N LEU A 483 -10.37 -3.04 -3.74
CA LEU A 483 -9.88 -4.40 -3.53
C LEU A 483 -9.29 -5.00 -4.80
N SER A 484 -9.96 -4.84 -5.95
CA SER A 484 -9.50 -5.35 -7.24
C SER A 484 -8.16 -4.74 -7.65
N PHE A 485 -8.05 -3.40 -7.58
CA PHE A 485 -6.82 -2.70 -7.91
C PHE A 485 -5.62 -3.18 -7.09
N LEU A 486 -5.79 -3.24 -5.78
CA LEU A 486 -4.72 -3.68 -4.87
C LEU A 486 -4.38 -5.16 -5.03
N THR A 487 -5.36 -6.00 -5.38
CA THR A 487 -5.13 -7.42 -5.69
C THR A 487 -4.24 -7.58 -6.92
N ASP A 488 -4.47 -6.79 -7.97
CA ASP A 488 -3.68 -6.85 -9.19
C ASP A 488 -2.27 -6.29 -8.95
N GLU A 489 -2.14 -5.19 -8.22
CA GLU A 489 -0.85 -4.62 -7.82
C GLU A 489 0.02 -5.65 -7.06
N MET A 490 -0.58 -6.35 -6.07
CA MET A 490 0.11 -7.42 -5.33
C MET A 490 0.48 -8.61 -6.21
N SER A 491 -0.42 -8.98 -7.11
CA SER A 491 -0.20 -10.10 -8.03
C SER A 491 0.96 -9.83 -8.98
N ILE A 492 1.11 -8.59 -9.43
CA ILE A 492 2.26 -8.15 -10.23
C ILE A 492 3.55 -8.27 -9.42
N LEU A 493 3.56 -7.77 -8.19
CA LEU A 493 4.75 -7.86 -7.32
C LEU A 493 5.16 -9.30 -7.02
N ALA A 494 4.19 -10.19 -6.83
CA ALA A 494 4.46 -11.62 -6.62
C ALA A 494 5.16 -12.28 -7.83
N GLN A 495 5.04 -11.69 -9.03
CA GLN A 495 5.57 -12.23 -10.27
C GLN A 495 6.75 -11.44 -10.85
N VAL A 496 7.29 -10.47 -10.12
CA VAL A 496 8.53 -9.79 -10.51
C VAL A 496 9.64 -10.83 -10.72
N PRO A 497 10.39 -10.75 -11.84
CA PRO A 497 11.42 -11.73 -12.16
C PRO A 497 12.38 -12.04 -11.03
N ASP A 498 12.88 -13.27 -11.00
CA ASP A 498 13.84 -13.79 -10.02
C ASP A 498 13.35 -13.75 -8.55
N GLY A 499 12.03 -13.59 -8.33
CA GLY A 499 11.47 -13.43 -6.99
C GLY A 499 11.94 -12.15 -6.28
N LEU A 500 12.26 -11.11 -7.06
CA LEU A 500 12.74 -9.84 -6.54
C LEU A 500 11.62 -8.89 -6.12
N GLY A 501 10.36 -9.15 -6.46
CA GLY A 501 9.24 -8.47 -5.82
C GLY A 501 9.24 -8.79 -4.34
N ALA A 502 9.29 -7.79 -3.48
CA ALA A 502 9.55 -7.99 -2.05
C ALA A 502 8.43 -7.50 -1.15
N GLY A 503 7.55 -6.63 -1.62
CA GLY A 503 6.42 -6.23 -0.80
C GLY A 503 5.70 -4.96 -1.24
N LEU A 504 4.62 -4.68 -0.50
CA LEU A 504 3.76 -3.51 -0.71
C LEU A 504 3.37 -2.90 0.64
N PHE A 505 3.38 -1.57 0.71
CA PHE A 505 2.95 -0.80 1.87
C PHE A 505 1.83 0.16 1.49
N TYR A 506 0.67 -0.03 2.10
CA TYR A 506 -0.46 0.89 1.94
C TYR A 506 -0.23 2.16 2.76
N TRP A 507 -0.26 3.32 2.11
CA TRP A 507 -0.01 4.58 2.80
C TRP A 507 -1.26 5.07 3.56
N ALA A 508 -1.10 5.43 4.83
CA ALA A 508 -2.10 6.04 5.71
C ALA A 508 -3.51 5.39 5.64
N PRO A 509 -3.63 4.05 5.85
CA PRO A 509 -4.89 3.32 5.72
C PRO A 509 -5.95 3.78 6.72
N ASP A 510 -5.53 4.30 7.86
CA ASP A 510 -6.33 4.68 9.01
C ASP A 510 -6.47 6.21 9.19
N TRP A 511 -6.03 7.01 8.22
CA TRP A 511 -6.17 8.45 8.28
C TRP A 511 -7.59 8.88 7.87
N ILE A 512 -8.55 8.63 8.77
CA ILE A 512 -9.95 8.99 8.59
C ILE A 512 -10.19 10.47 8.94
N PRO A 513 -11.35 11.08 8.59
CA PRO A 513 -11.65 12.46 8.96
C PRO A 513 -11.59 12.71 10.48
N GLY A 514 -10.77 13.66 10.91
CA GLY A 514 -10.61 14.01 12.34
C GLY A 514 -9.21 14.51 12.67
N VAL A 515 -8.20 14.03 11.95
CA VAL A 515 -6.82 14.48 12.07
C VAL A 515 -6.44 15.33 10.87
N PRO A 516 -6.02 16.59 11.06
CA PRO A 516 -5.66 17.48 9.97
C PRO A 516 -4.30 17.11 9.35
N TRP A 517 -4.10 17.53 8.10
CA TRP A 517 -2.80 17.47 7.43
C TRP A 517 -1.71 18.19 8.22
N GLU A 518 -2.05 19.39 8.73
CA GLU A 518 -1.18 20.19 9.58
C GLU A 518 -1.91 20.58 10.87
N PRO A 519 -1.33 20.35 12.04
CA PRO A 519 -1.93 20.73 13.32
C PRO A 519 -2.25 22.23 13.38
N GLY A 520 -3.47 22.59 13.74
CA GLY A 520 -3.91 23.98 13.96
C GLY A 520 -4.24 24.79 12.69
N THR A 521 -4.11 24.22 11.51
CA THR A 521 -4.39 24.93 10.23
C THR A 521 -5.85 24.85 9.80
N GLY A 522 -6.62 23.89 10.30
CA GLY A 522 -7.96 23.57 9.80
C GLY A 522 -7.96 22.92 8.41
N ILE A 523 -6.79 22.55 7.90
CA ILE A 523 -6.64 21.75 6.68
C ILE A 523 -6.91 20.30 7.07
N GLY A 524 -7.94 19.68 6.49
CA GLY A 524 -8.33 18.31 6.79
C GLY A 524 -7.49 17.26 6.11
N THR A 525 -8.04 16.05 5.97
CA THR A 525 -7.37 14.96 5.27
C THR A 525 -7.85 14.82 3.83
N PRO A 526 -7.01 15.15 2.82
CA PRO A 526 -7.37 14.92 1.42
C PRO A 526 -7.37 13.43 1.05
N ASN A 527 -6.98 12.56 1.97
CA ASN A 527 -6.92 11.11 1.81
C ASN A 527 -8.13 10.36 2.39
N ALA A 528 -9.15 11.07 2.90
CA ALA A 528 -10.28 10.43 3.58
C ALA A 528 -11.00 9.35 2.78
N ASN A 529 -10.94 9.42 1.46
CA ASN A 529 -11.52 8.44 0.54
C ASN A 529 -10.51 7.42 0.00
N LEU A 530 -9.27 7.48 0.46
CA LEU A 530 -8.18 6.58 0.07
C LEU A 530 -7.80 5.59 1.18
N THR A 531 -8.51 5.60 2.32
CA THR A 531 -8.24 4.77 3.48
C THR A 531 -8.69 3.32 3.29
N LEU A 532 -8.22 2.39 4.15
CA LEU A 532 -8.76 1.02 4.26
C LEU A 532 -9.85 0.91 5.35
N PHE A 533 -10.29 2.05 5.85
CA PHE A 533 -11.44 2.20 6.74
C PHE A 533 -12.37 3.27 6.17
N ASN A 534 -13.66 3.11 6.37
CA ASN A 534 -14.58 4.19 6.04
C ASN A 534 -14.45 5.37 7.02
N SER A 535 -15.16 6.46 6.77
CA SER A 535 -15.11 7.67 7.60
C SER A 535 -15.60 7.47 9.05
N GLN A 536 -16.21 6.34 9.38
CA GLN A 536 -16.60 5.93 10.74
C GLN A 536 -15.59 4.97 11.38
N GLY A 537 -14.46 4.67 10.73
CA GLY A 537 -13.45 3.74 11.21
C GLY A 537 -13.84 2.26 11.09
N VAL A 538 -14.85 1.93 10.28
CA VAL A 538 -15.18 0.53 9.98
C VAL A 538 -14.26 0.05 8.85
N ALA A 539 -13.58 -1.07 9.07
CA ALA A 539 -12.67 -1.64 8.08
C ALA A 539 -13.42 -2.01 6.79
N LEU A 540 -12.81 -1.68 5.65
CA LEU A 540 -13.31 -2.00 4.31
C LEU A 540 -12.86 -3.41 3.88
N PRO A 541 -13.48 -4.03 2.87
CA PRO A 541 -13.07 -5.34 2.35
C PRO A 541 -11.59 -5.40 1.97
N SER A 542 -11.04 -4.33 1.42
CA SER A 542 -9.63 -4.19 1.07
C SER A 542 -8.65 -4.31 2.25
N ILE A 543 -9.12 -4.26 3.51
CA ILE A 543 -8.29 -4.58 4.68
C ILE A 543 -7.78 -6.04 4.63
N GLY A 544 -8.55 -6.93 4.01
CA GLY A 544 -8.18 -8.32 3.81
C GLY A 544 -7.18 -8.58 2.69
N LEU A 545 -6.66 -7.51 2.08
CA LEU A 545 -5.71 -7.52 0.96
C LEU A 545 -4.56 -8.53 1.13
N PHE A 546 -4.04 -8.65 2.33
CA PHE A 546 -2.88 -9.49 2.65
C PHE A 546 -3.24 -10.96 2.89
N ARG A 547 -4.51 -11.32 2.70
CA ARG A 547 -5.04 -12.68 2.69
C ARG A 547 -5.49 -13.05 1.27
N ASN A 548 -6.03 -14.26 1.15
CA ASN A 548 -6.73 -14.68 -0.04
C ASN A 548 -7.95 -13.77 -0.33
N PRO A 549 -8.09 -13.18 -1.54
CA PRO A 549 -9.21 -12.31 -1.90
C PRO A 549 -10.60 -12.94 -1.68
N ALA A 550 -10.78 -14.23 -1.95
CA ALA A 550 -12.06 -14.91 -1.71
C ALA A 550 -12.36 -15.14 -0.22
N ALA A 551 -11.34 -15.25 0.65
CA ALA A 551 -11.55 -15.30 2.09
C ALA A 551 -12.09 -13.96 2.63
N VAL A 552 -11.81 -12.85 1.96
CA VAL A 552 -12.39 -11.53 2.27
C VAL A 552 -13.90 -11.55 2.06
N CYS A 553 -14.35 -12.16 0.98
CA CYS A 553 -15.77 -12.26 0.63
C CYS A 553 -16.57 -13.08 1.63
N GLN A 554 -16.01 -14.15 2.17
CA GLN A 554 -16.69 -14.99 3.17
C GLN A 554 -16.89 -14.30 4.53
N SER A 555 -16.17 -13.22 4.78
CA SER A 555 -16.17 -12.53 6.06
C SER A 555 -16.89 -11.19 6.08
N TYR A 556 -17.32 -10.65 4.92
CA TYR A 556 -17.91 -9.31 4.79
C TYR A 556 -19.28 -9.34 4.12
N ASP A 557 -20.35 -9.29 4.92
CA ASP A 557 -21.74 -9.13 4.45
C ASP A 557 -22.24 -7.67 4.40
N PRO A 558 -21.59 -6.60 4.88
CA PRO A 558 -22.18 -5.26 4.83
C PRO A 558 -21.91 -4.44 3.57
N TRP A 559 -21.07 -4.90 2.63
CA TRP A 559 -20.50 -4.00 1.64
C TRP A 559 -20.78 -4.34 0.17
N ASP A 560 -21.70 -5.27 -0.11
CA ASP A 560 -22.09 -5.65 -1.50
C ASP A 560 -20.88 -5.90 -2.44
N VAL A 561 -19.77 -6.46 -1.92
CA VAL A 561 -18.75 -7.02 -2.82
C VAL A 561 -19.33 -8.31 -3.37
N PRO A 562 -19.56 -8.43 -4.68
CA PRO A 562 -20.14 -9.62 -5.26
C PRO A 562 -19.27 -10.84 -5.00
N CYS A 563 -19.74 -11.76 -4.20
CA CYS A 563 -19.07 -13.01 -3.88
C CYS A 563 -20.04 -14.15 -3.97
N VAL A 564 -19.65 -15.23 -4.62
CA VAL A 564 -20.40 -16.48 -4.54
C VAL A 564 -19.97 -17.20 -3.26
N VAL A 565 -20.81 -17.15 -2.23
CA VAL A 565 -20.62 -17.98 -1.05
C VAL A 565 -21.04 -19.40 -1.44
N GLY A 566 -20.09 -20.34 -1.47
CA GLY A 566 -20.41 -21.74 -1.68
C GLY A 566 -21.39 -22.21 -0.61
N GLY A 567 -22.59 -22.67 -1.02
CA GLY A 567 -23.58 -23.28 -0.15
C GLY A 567 -23.16 -24.68 0.31
#